data_a222bc4c2ab3a0736267b828a4f93174
#
_entry.id   a222bc4c2ab3a0736267b828a4f93174
#
_cell.length_a   1.000
_cell.length_b   1.000
_cell.length_c   1.000
_cell.angle_alpha   90.00
_cell.angle_beta   90.00
_cell.angle_gamma   90.00
#
_symmetry.space_group_name_H-M   'P 1'
#
loop_
_entity.id
_entity.type
_entity.pdbx_description
1 polymer ?
#
loop_
_entity_poly.entity_id
_entity_poly.type
_entity_poly.pdbx_seq_one_letter_code
_entity_poly.pdbx_strand_id
1 'polypeptide(L)'
;LGKRTQVGVVQCKDAFYGQHSPERMPVSYELLNKWEAWKRLHVKASEMESAALFVVADALNCRCGSCFHVVWNQEREKAGLDQDMSEDTTSAVQVGVEALKRLIQADRAAQ
;
A
#
# COMPACT_ATOMS: atom_id res chain seq x y z
N LEU A 1 17.28 0.35 8.54
CA LEU A 1 17.72 -0.06 7.19
C LEU A 1 18.17 1.11 6.30
N GLY A 2 18.04 2.37 6.76
CA GLY A 2 18.46 3.55 6.00
C GLY A 2 17.71 3.78 4.68
N LYS A 3 16.56 3.14 4.49
CA LYS A 3 15.72 3.31 3.30
C LYS A 3 14.73 4.45 3.49
N ARG A 4 14.43 5.17 2.40
CA ARG A 4 13.37 6.18 2.41
C ARG A 4 12.02 5.50 2.59
N THR A 5 11.32 5.83 3.66
CA THR A 5 10.01 5.29 3.98
C THR A 5 9.01 6.41 4.22
N GLN A 6 7.73 6.11 4.03
CA GLN A 6 6.63 6.97 4.39
C GLN A 6 5.60 6.18 5.18
N VAL A 7 4.98 6.84 6.16
CA VAL A 7 3.85 6.31 6.91
C VAL A 7 2.64 7.16 6.57
N GLY A 8 1.49 6.53 6.38
CA GLY A 8 0.27 7.25 6.04
C GLY A 8 -0.85 6.33 5.59
N VAL A 9 -1.91 6.92 5.09
CA VAL A 9 -3.06 6.20 4.57
C VAL A 9 -2.73 5.59 3.22
N VAL A 10 -3.14 4.33 3.04
CA VAL A 10 -3.03 3.57 1.80
C VAL A 10 -4.43 3.19 1.35
N GLN A 11 -4.72 3.29 0.07
CA GLN A 11 -5.95 2.80 -0.51
C GLN A 11 -5.83 1.30 -0.78
N CYS A 12 -6.77 0.52 -0.26
CA CYS A 12 -6.96 -0.87 -0.69
C CYS A 12 -8.12 -0.91 -1.69
N LYS A 13 -7.84 -1.30 -2.94
CA LYS A 13 -8.84 -1.33 -4.02
C LYS A 13 -9.26 -2.76 -4.35
N ASP A 14 -10.46 -2.91 -4.89
CA ASP A 14 -11.02 -4.19 -5.32
C ASP A 14 -10.73 -4.51 -6.79
N ALA A 15 -10.58 -3.47 -7.62
CA ALA A 15 -10.45 -3.62 -9.06
C ALA A 15 -9.24 -2.86 -9.61
N PHE A 16 -8.28 -3.59 -10.19
CA PHE A 16 -7.08 -3.03 -10.78
C PHE A 16 -7.40 -2.09 -11.96
N TYR A 17 -8.10 -2.59 -12.95
CA TYR A 17 -8.38 -1.84 -14.17
C TYR A 17 -9.36 -0.68 -13.99
N GLY A 18 -10.23 -0.75 -12.98
CA GLY A 18 -11.09 0.38 -12.61
C GLY A 18 -10.29 1.61 -12.17
N GLN A 19 -9.11 1.41 -11.61
CA GLN A 19 -8.24 2.51 -11.22
C GLN A 19 -7.23 2.89 -12.32
N HIS A 20 -6.64 1.92 -13.00
CA HIS A 20 -5.51 2.14 -13.91
C HIS A 20 -5.93 2.38 -15.36
N SER A 21 -7.17 2.06 -15.73
CA SER A 21 -7.77 2.34 -17.04
C SER A 21 -9.23 2.78 -16.90
N PRO A 22 -9.51 3.82 -16.10
CA PRO A 22 -10.89 4.23 -15.78
C PRO A 22 -11.67 4.66 -17.01
N GLU A 23 -11.00 5.14 -18.05
CA GLU A 23 -11.61 5.59 -19.31
C GLU A 23 -12.31 4.46 -20.08
N ARG A 24 -11.93 3.22 -19.81
CA ARG A 24 -12.52 2.02 -20.39
C ARG A 24 -13.78 1.55 -19.67
N MET A 25 -14.11 2.18 -18.53
CA MET A 25 -15.23 1.77 -17.68
C MET A 25 -16.47 2.62 -17.94
N PRO A 26 -17.69 2.04 -17.84
CA PRO A 26 -18.95 2.79 -18.02
C PRO A 26 -19.13 3.96 -17.05
N VAL A 27 -18.47 3.89 -15.88
CA VAL A 27 -18.53 4.91 -14.81
C VAL A 27 -17.21 5.67 -14.66
N SER A 28 -16.55 5.95 -15.79
CA SER A 28 -15.22 6.59 -15.81
C SER A 28 -15.15 7.88 -14.99
N TYR A 29 -16.16 8.72 -15.05
CA TYR A 29 -16.23 9.97 -14.30
C TYR A 29 -16.15 9.77 -12.78
N GLU A 30 -16.80 8.75 -12.25
CA GLU A 30 -16.76 8.41 -10.81
C GLU A 30 -15.35 7.96 -10.41
N LEU A 31 -14.75 7.08 -11.20
CA LEU A 31 -13.42 6.54 -10.93
C LEU A 31 -12.34 7.63 -10.98
N LEU A 32 -12.42 8.53 -11.94
CA LEU A 32 -11.52 9.68 -12.05
C LEU A 32 -11.68 10.64 -10.88
N ASN A 33 -12.92 10.94 -10.47
CA ASN A 33 -13.18 11.79 -9.31
C ASN A 33 -12.67 11.16 -8.01
N LYS A 34 -12.82 9.85 -7.83
CA LYS A 34 -12.24 9.13 -6.68
C LYS A 34 -10.72 9.25 -6.65
N TRP A 35 -10.06 9.08 -7.79
CA TRP A 35 -8.61 9.23 -7.88
C TRP A 35 -8.15 10.62 -7.45
N GLU A 36 -8.81 11.68 -7.94
CA GLU A 36 -8.53 13.06 -7.53
C GLU A 36 -8.77 13.28 -6.03
N ALA A 37 -9.82 12.68 -5.46
CA ALA A 37 -10.07 12.74 -4.03
C ALA A 37 -8.94 12.09 -3.22
N TRP A 38 -8.44 10.93 -3.62
CA TRP A 38 -7.31 10.26 -2.96
C TRP A 38 -6.04 11.11 -3.00
N LYS A 39 -5.75 11.77 -4.12
CA LYS A 39 -4.62 12.70 -4.22
C LYS A 39 -4.75 13.87 -3.23
N ARG A 40 -5.91 14.49 -3.17
CA ARG A 40 -6.20 15.61 -2.24
C ARG A 40 -6.14 15.18 -0.77
N LEU A 41 -6.48 13.95 -0.46
CA LEU A 41 -6.37 13.35 0.87
C LEU A 41 -4.96 12.89 1.20
N HIS A 42 -4.00 13.10 0.31
CA HIS A 42 -2.60 12.70 0.47
C HIS A 42 -2.40 11.21 0.71
N VAL A 43 -3.25 10.36 0.12
CA VAL A 43 -3.07 8.91 0.13
C VAL A 43 -1.72 8.56 -0.47
N LYS A 44 -0.95 7.71 0.21
CA LYS A 44 0.47 7.48 -0.12
C LYS A 44 0.69 6.42 -1.17
N ALA A 45 -0.16 5.40 -1.18
CA ALA A 45 -0.06 4.26 -2.09
C ALA A 45 -1.42 3.60 -2.31
N SER A 46 -1.46 2.69 -3.25
CA SER A 46 -2.63 1.86 -3.56
C SER A 46 -2.17 0.41 -3.68
N GLU A 47 -2.94 -0.48 -3.08
CA GLU A 47 -2.69 -1.93 -3.04
C GLU A 47 -4.02 -2.69 -3.06
N MET A 48 -4.03 -4.01 -2.86
CA MET A 48 -5.26 -4.80 -3.04
C MET A 48 -5.51 -5.83 -1.92
N GLU A 49 -4.67 -5.93 -0.91
CA GLU A 49 -4.66 -7.05 0.03
C GLU A 49 -4.92 -6.67 1.50
N SER A 50 -4.49 -5.49 1.92
CA SER A 50 -4.43 -5.18 3.36
C SER A 50 -5.78 -5.03 4.02
N ALA A 51 -6.84 -4.60 3.32
CA ALA A 51 -8.17 -4.54 3.90
C ALA A 51 -8.67 -5.93 4.32
N ALA A 52 -8.56 -6.91 3.45
CA ALA A 52 -8.93 -8.30 3.77
C ALA A 52 -8.04 -8.87 4.88
N LEU A 53 -6.73 -8.63 4.81
CA LEU A 53 -5.78 -9.08 5.83
C LEU A 53 -6.14 -8.53 7.21
N PHE A 54 -6.45 -7.25 7.33
CA PHE A 54 -6.78 -6.60 8.60
C PHE A 54 -8.11 -7.12 9.18
N VAL A 55 -9.13 -7.30 8.34
CA VAL A 55 -10.43 -7.84 8.78
C VAL A 55 -10.27 -9.27 9.31
N VAL A 56 -9.54 -10.12 8.61
CA VAL A 56 -9.29 -11.51 9.04
C VAL A 56 -8.44 -11.55 10.32
N ALA A 57 -7.41 -10.73 10.42
CA ALA A 57 -6.57 -10.65 11.60
C ALA A 57 -7.36 -10.21 12.83
N ASP A 58 -8.23 -9.21 12.70
CA ASP A 58 -9.10 -8.75 13.77
C ASP A 58 -10.08 -9.84 14.22
N ALA A 59 -10.73 -10.53 13.28
CA ALA A 59 -11.64 -11.64 13.56
C ALA A 59 -10.95 -12.80 14.30
N LEU A 60 -9.65 -13.00 14.05
CA LEU A 60 -8.83 -14.01 14.72
C LEU A 60 -8.12 -13.49 15.98
N ASN A 61 -8.40 -12.25 16.38
CA ASN A 61 -7.72 -11.59 17.52
C ASN A 61 -6.20 -11.57 17.37
N CYS A 62 -5.70 -11.36 16.17
CA CYS A 62 -4.29 -11.28 15.84
C CYS A 62 -3.87 -9.84 15.55
N ARG A 63 -2.66 -9.45 15.96
CA ARG A 63 -2.06 -8.20 15.55
C ARG A 63 -1.65 -8.28 14.08
N CYS A 64 -1.85 -7.20 13.33
CA CYS A 64 -1.51 -7.14 11.93
C CYS A 64 -0.91 -5.79 11.56
N GLY A 65 -0.11 -5.78 10.50
CA GLY A 65 0.47 -4.58 9.90
C GLY A 65 0.87 -4.87 8.47
N SER A 66 1.01 -3.82 7.68
CA SER A 66 1.46 -3.94 6.29
C SER A 66 2.60 -2.97 6.00
N CYS A 67 3.53 -3.41 5.17
CA CYS A 67 4.53 -2.56 4.54
C CYS A 67 4.61 -2.90 3.05
N PHE A 68 4.82 -1.88 2.24
CA PHE A 68 4.73 -2.00 0.79
C PHE A 68 6.00 -1.52 0.12
N HIS A 69 6.39 -2.20 -0.93
CA HIS A 69 7.33 -1.69 -1.91
C HIS A 69 6.54 -1.03 -3.04
N VAL A 70 6.81 0.25 -3.32
CA VAL A 70 6.15 0.96 -4.42
C VAL A 70 6.88 0.65 -5.71
N VAL A 71 6.26 -0.12 -6.58
CA VAL A 71 6.81 -0.52 -7.90
C VAL A 71 6.56 0.49 -8.99
N TRP A 72 5.50 1.28 -8.87
CA TRP A 72 5.04 2.14 -9.95
C TRP A 72 4.31 3.37 -9.43
N ASN A 73 4.48 4.50 -10.09
CA ASN A 73 3.79 5.74 -9.76
C ASN A 73 2.99 6.23 -10.98
N GLN A 74 1.69 6.04 -10.93
CA GLN A 74 0.75 6.37 -12.00
C GLN A 74 0.75 7.86 -12.38
N GLU A 75 0.95 8.76 -11.41
CA GLU A 75 1.00 10.20 -11.67
C GLU A 75 2.30 10.60 -12.38
N ARG A 76 3.43 9.97 -12.05
CA ARG A 76 4.69 10.19 -12.78
C ARG A 76 4.59 9.70 -14.22
N GLU A 77 3.98 8.55 -14.44
CA GLU A 77 3.76 8.01 -15.78
C GLU A 77 2.88 8.95 -16.62
N LYS A 78 1.75 9.40 -16.08
CA LYS A 78 0.86 10.37 -16.75
C LYS A 78 1.56 11.69 -17.08
N ALA A 79 2.51 12.10 -16.24
CA ALA A 79 3.32 13.29 -16.45
C ALA A 79 4.51 13.08 -17.40
N GLY A 80 4.72 11.87 -17.93
CA GLY A 80 5.87 11.52 -18.76
C GLY A 80 7.22 11.61 -18.04
N LEU A 81 7.23 11.43 -16.72
CA LEU A 81 8.43 11.50 -15.89
C LEU A 81 9.04 10.12 -15.70
N ASP A 82 10.36 10.05 -15.76
CA ASP A 82 11.09 8.83 -15.46
C ASP A 82 10.78 8.30 -14.06
N GLN A 83 10.70 6.99 -13.93
CA GLN A 83 10.52 6.30 -12.65
C GLN A 83 11.31 4.99 -12.64
N ASP A 84 11.80 4.65 -11.46
CA ASP A 84 12.38 3.33 -11.20
C ASP A 84 11.23 2.35 -10.93
N MET A 85 11.08 1.35 -11.79
CA MET A 85 10.05 0.31 -11.70
C MET A 85 10.66 -1.00 -11.18
N SER A 86 11.45 -0.93 -10.15
CA SER A 86 12.03 -2.12 -9.53
C SER A 86 10.95 -2.97 -8.87
N GLU A 87 10.92 -4.27 -9.17
CA GLU A 87 10.07 -5.27 -8.52
C GLU A 87 10.78 -5.97 -7.35
N ASP A 88 11.96 -5.50 -6.95
CA ASP A 88 12.72 -6.07 -5.83
C ASP A 88 12.08 -5.73 -4.48
N THR A 89 11.32 -6.66 -3.94
CA THR A 89 10.62 -6.54 -2.66
C THR A 89 11.51 -6.85 -1.44
N THR A 90 12.78 -7.17 -1.61
CA THR A 90 13.69 -7.59 -0.53
C THR A 90 13.67 -6.62 0.65
N SER A 91 13.72 -5.32 0.39
CA SER A 91 13.70 -4.32 1.45
C SER A 91 12.39 -4.31 2.24
N ALA A 92 11.24 -4.47 1.59
CA ALA A 92 9.94 -4.54 2.27
C ALA A 92 9.85 -5.80 3.14
N VAL A 93 10.29 -6.95 2.63
CA VAL A 93 10.36 -8.21 3.39
C VAL A 93 11.26 -8.06 4.62
N GLN A 94 12.44 -7.46 4.48
CA GLN A 94 13.33 -7.20 5.62
C GLN A 94 12.67 -6.32 6.69
N VAL A 95 11.94 -5.26 6.28
CA VAL A 95 11.20 -4.41 7.23
C VAL A 95 10.16 -5.21 7.99
N GLY A 96 9.37 -6.05 7.29
CA GLY A 96 8.38 -6.91 7.92
C GLY A 96 8.98 -7.88 8.93
N VAL A 97 10.05 -8.57 8.55
CA VAL A 97 10.77 -9.53 9.41
C VAL A 97 11.33 -8.84 10.66
N GLU A 98 11.99 -7.70 10.50
CA GLU A 98 12.54 -6.96 11.63
C GLU A 98 11.45 -6.39 12.56
N ALA A 99 10.32 -5.95 12.02
CA ALA A 99 9.17 -5.53 12.81
C ALA A 99 8.64 -6.68 13.67
N LEU A 100 8.46 -7.88 13.10
CA LEU A 100 8.03 -9.08 13.84
C LEU A 100 9.03 -9.46 14.94
N LYS A 101 10.32 -9.45 14.65
CA LYS A 101 11.35 -9.72 15.67
C LYS A 101 11.24 -8.77 16.86
N ARG A 102 11.08 -7.47 16.59
CA ARG A 102 10.94 -6.46 17.66
C ARG A 102 9.66 -6.66 18.47
N LEU A 103 8.55 -7.00 17.84
CA LEU A 103 7.31 -7.32 18.54
C LEU A 103 7.48 -8.53 19.46
N ILE A 104 8.09 -9.62 18.99
CA ILE A 104 8.36 -10.81 19.78
C ILE A 104 9.27 -10.50 20.99
N GLN A 105 10.29 -9.68 20.78
CA GLN A 105 11.17 -9.25 21.88
C GLN A 105 10.43 -8.42 22.92
N ALA A 106 9.58 -7.48 22.48
CA ALA A 106 8.78 -6.67 23.39
C ALA A 106 7.80 -7.51 24.19
N ASP A 107 7.13 -8.48 23.58
CA ASP A 107 6.20 -9.38 24.27
C ASP A 107 6.90 -10.25 25.33
N ARG A 108 8.09 -10.75 25.01
CA ARG A 108 8.90 -11.53 25.98
C ARG A 108 9.39 -10.69 27.15
N ALA A 109 9.69 -9.42 26.93
CA ALA A 109 10.12 -8.50 27.98
C ALA A 109 8.97 -8.05 28.90
N ALA A 110 7.71 -8.20 28.46
CA ALA A 110 6.51 -7.83 29.20
C ALA A 110 5.94 -9.00 30.06
N GLN A 111 6.51 -10.21 29.93
CA GLN A 111 6.17 -11.39 30.72
C GLN A 111 7.03 -11.53 31.97
#